data_5d556605d87376c435b1bb4dc8e90f36
#
_entry.id   5d556605d87376c435b1bb4dc8e90f36
#
_cell.length_a   1.000
_cell.length_b   1.000
_cell.length_c   1.000
_cell.angle_alpha   90.00
_cell.angle_beta   90.00
_cell.angle_gamma   90.00
#
_symmetry.space_group_name_H-M   'P 1'
#
loop_
_entity.id
_entity.type
_entity.pdbx_description
1 polymer ?
#
loop_
_entity_poly.entity_id
_entity_poly.type
_entity_poly.pdbx_seq_one_letter_code
_entity_poly.pdbx_strand_id
1 'polypeptide(L)'
;FPAAEKILHEYDEIARLKKPDCRTDGLLPFVLGRLKSCCAAIEAEGHTIRFAVARGPLNIASYLLGQTEFLLGVKTNPVEIHQLLRIVTDFLIEWIGLQADTIETIDGIFLLDDLIGFLGEDDFCEFALPYLKAIYQSRRTRVRFLHNDAAGLITAKHLAELGVNLFNFSYKHPISEIRRLAGDSVTLVGNIPPRETLAEGTPDDVRRSVAEMFEGIDDRRRTVLSCGGGMPPGATTENIDALLTAAQ
;
A
#
# COMPACT_ATOMS: atom_id res chain seq x y z
N PHE A 1 -16.39 -3.11 -3.22
CA PHE A 1 -15.26 -3.46 -4.10
C PHE A 1 -15.78 -4.30 -5.24
N PRO A 2 -15.38 -4.05 -6.49
CA PRO A 2 -15.62 -5.00 -7.55
C PRO A 2 -14.91 -6.31 -7.17
N ALA A 3 -15.64 -7.41 -7.13
CA ALA A 3 -15.05 -8.73 -6.95
C ALA A 3 -14.24 -9.04 -8.21
N ALA A 4 -12.94 -9.24 -8.07
CA ALA A 4 -12.14 -9.81 -9.14
C ALA A 4 -12.39 -11.31 -9.17
N GLU A 5 -12.88 -11.83 -10.30
CA GLU A 5 -12.91 -13.27 -10.50
C GLU A 5 -11.48 -13.75 -10.74
N LYS A 6 -11.08 -14.81 -10.04
CA LYS A 6 -9.80 -15.45 -10.27
C LYS A 6 -9.74 -16.03 -11.68
N ILE A 7 -8.59 -15.90 -12.32
CA ILE A 7 -8.37 -16.39 -13.68
C ILE A 7 -7.48 -17.65 -13.72
N LEU A 8 -6.82 -17.96 -12.60
CA LEU A 8 -6.03 -19.16 -12.41
C LEU A 8 -6.78 -20.08 -11.45
N HIS A 9 -7.05 -21.30 -11.85
CA HIS A 9 -7.79 -22.28 -11.07
C HIS A 9 -6.88 -23.37 -10.51
N GLU A 10 -5.76 -23.63 -11.22
CA GLU A 10 -4.75 -24.62 -10.84
C GLU A 10 -3.35 -24.01 -10.92
N TYR A 11 -2.41 -24.53 -10.11
CA TYR A 11 -1.04 -23.98 -10.06
C TYR A 11 -0.25 -24.17 -11.36
N ASP A 12 -0.52 -25.23 -12.12
CA ASP A 12 0.15 -25.51 -13.39
C ASP A 12 -0.23 -24.52 -14.50
N GLU A 13 -1.36 -23.85 -14.38
CA GLU A 13 -1.79 -22.79 -15.29
C GLU A 13 -0.88 -21.56 -15.24
N ILE A 14 -0.18 -21.34 -14.10
CA ILE A 14 0.79 -20.25 -13.93
C ILE A 14 1.87 -20.29 -15.00
N ALA A 15 2.28 -21.48 -15.44
CA ALA A 15 3.28 -21.63 -16.49
C ALA A 15 2.85 -21.03 -17.85
N ARG A 16 1.56 -20.83 -18.07
CA ARG A 16 0.99 -20.26 -19.30
C ARG A 16 0.66 -18.78 -19.16
N LEU A 17 0.72 -18.23 -17.94
CA LEU A 17 0.43 -16.82 -17.70
C LEU A 17 1.47 -15.95 -18.39
N LYS A 18 0.99 -14.99 -19.17
CA LYS A 18 1.85 -13.99 -19.83
C LYS A 18 1.75 -12.66 -19.10
N LYS A 19 2.89 -11.98 -18.97
CA LYS A 19 2.91 -10.61 -18.50
C LYS A 19 2.13 -9.73 -19.50
N PRO A 20 1.17 -8.90 -19.05
CA PRO A 20 0.47 -7.98 -19.94
C PRO A 20 1.39 -6.87 -20.45
N ASP A 21 1.09 -6.35 -21.63
CA ASP A 21 1.71 -5.13 -22.15
C ASP A 21 1.01 -3.90 -21.53
N CYS A 22 1.74 -3.14 -20.74
CA CYS A 22 1.21 -1.96 -20.05
C CYS A 22 0.70 -0.86 -21.00
N ARG A 23 1.09 -0.89 -22.28
CA ARG A 23 0.73 0.13 -23.26
C ARG A 23 -0.55 -0.21 -24.06
N THR A 24 -0.93 -1.48 -24.11
CA THR A 24 -2.01 -1.95 -24.98
C THR A 24 -3.09 -2.75 -24.27
N ASP A 25 -2.78 -3.39 -23.15
CA ASP A 25 -3.67 -4.39 -22.58
C ASP A 25 -4.63 -3.81 -21.54
N GLY A 26 -5.84 -4.34 -21.56
CA GLY A 26 -6.88 -4.04 -20.59
C GLY A 26 -7.21 -2.55 -20.45
N LEU A 27 -7.32 -2.07 -19.22
CA LEU A 27 -7.62 -0.67 -18.92
C LEU A 27 -6.35 0.18 -18.66
N LEU A 28 -5.15 -0.40 -18.78
CA LEU A 28 -3.89 0.31 -18.49
C LEU A 28 -3.68 1.56 -19.35
N PRO A 29 -3.87 1.52 -20.69
CA PRO A 29 -3.77 2.71 -21.53
C PRO A 29 -4.79 3.79 -21.17
N PHE A 30 -6.02 3.38 -20.82
CA PHE A 30 -7.08 4.29 -20.38
C PHE A 30 -6.71 5.00 -19.07
N VAL A 31 -6.22 4.26 -18.07
CA VAL A 31 -5.79 4.83 -16.79
C VAL A 31 -4.67 5.84 -16.99
N LEU A 32 -3.68 5.50 -17.82
CA LEU A 32 -2.56 6.38 -18.11
C LEU A 32 -2.99 7.65 -18.84
N GLY A 33 -3.86 7.52 -19.85
CA GLY A 33 -4.45 8.65 -20.57
C GLY A 33 -5.27 9.55 -19.65
N ARG A 34 -6.03 8.97 -18.72
CA ARG A 34 -6.81 9.72 -17.72
C ARG A 34 -5.90 10.45 -16.73
N LEU A 35 -4.86 9.82 -16.20
CA LEU A 35 -3.89 10.48 -15.33
C LEU A 35 -3.30 11.71 -16.03
N LYS A 36 -2.85 11.53 -17.28
CA LYS A 36 -2.28 12.61 -18.08
C LYS A 36 -3.28 13.76 -18.32
N SER A 37 -4.53 13.44 -18.65
CA SER A 37 -5.57 14.46 -18.90
C SER A 37 -5.98 15.25 -17.65
N CYS A 38 -5.79 14.69 -16.46
CA CYS A 38 -6.12 15.35 -15.19
C CYS A 38 -5.00 16.26 -14.67
N CYS A 39 -3.76 16.18 -15.20
CA CYS A 39 -2.62 16.96 -14.69
C CYS A 39 -2.89 18.45 -14.64
N ALA A 40 -3.36 19.04 -15.73
CA ALA A 40 -3.62 20.49 -15.78
C ALA A 40 -4.71 20.96 -14.78
N ALA A 41 -5.74 20.16 -14.56
CA ALA A 41 -6.79 20.48 -13.58
C ALA A 41 -6.25 20.38 -12.14
N ILE A 42 -5.41 19.37 -11.86
CA ILE A 42 -4.78 19.20 -10.55
C ILE A 42 -3.78 20.33 -10.28
N GLU A 43 -3.02 20.76 -11.29
CA GLU A 43 -2.08 21.88 -11.19
C GLU A 43 -2.79 23.22 -10.95
N ALA A 44 -3.96 23.42 -11.56
CA ALA A 44 -4.78 24.62 -11.35
C ALA A 44 -5.25 24.75 -9.88
N GLU A 45 -5.39 23.63 -9.17
CA GLU A 45 -5.71 23.60 -7.73
C GLU A 45 -4.43 23.67 -6.84
N GLY A 46 -3.26 23.92 -7.43
CA GLY A 46 -2.00 24.04 -6.69
C GLY A 46 -1.36 22.69 -6.29
N HIS A 47 -1.79 21.59 -6.89
CA HIS A 47 -1.31 20.25 -6.58
C HIS A 47 -0.61 19.60 -7.78
N THR A 48 0.11 18.51 -7.52
CA THR A 48 0.76 17.69 -8.57
C THR A 48 0.62 16.20 -8.25
N ILE A 49 0.65 15.38 -9.30
CA ILE A 49 0.70 13.91 -9.13
C ILE A 49 2.12 13.53 -8.74
N ARG A 50 2.32 13.03 -7.52
CA ARG A 50 3.63 12.73 -6.95
C ARG A 50 3.98 11.25 -6.91
N PHE A 51 3.01 10.37 -7.07
CA PHE A 51 3.20 8.92 -6.90
C PHE A 51 2.80 8.15 -8.15
N ALA A 52 3.66 7.20 -8.56
CA ALA A 52 3.23 6.04 -9.31
C ALA A 52 2.60 5.06 -8.30
N VAL A 53 1.38 4.62 -8.59
CA VAL A 53 0.56 3.83 -7.66
C VAL A 53 0.23 2.48 -8.25
N ALA A 54 0.35 1.43 -7.43
CA ALA A 54 -0.10 0.09 -7.77
C ALA A 54 -0.50 -0.71 -6.53
N ARG A 55 -1.32 -1.75 -6.74
CA ARG A 55 -1.39 -2.84 -5.76
C ARG A 55 -0.04 -3.57 -5.73
N GLY A 56 0.31 -4.09 -4.55
CA GLY A 56 1.55 -4.84 -4.40
C GLY A 56 1.49 -6.24 -5.02
N PRO A 57 2.65 -6.89 -5.14
CA PRO A 57 2.77 -8.14 -5.89
C PRO A 57 1.96 -9.29 -5.30
N LEU A 58 1.86 -9.39 -3.97
CA LEU A 58 1.10 -10.47 -3.34
C LEU A 58 -0.40 -10.26 -3.48
N ASN A 59 -0.88 -9.02 -3.33
CA ASN A 59 -2.29 -8.71 -3.59
C ASN A 59 -2.69 -9.07 -5.02
N ILE A 60 -1.90 -8.69 -6.03
CA ILE A 60 -2.23 -9.01 -7.42
C ILE A 60 -2.18 -10.52 -7.65
N ALA A 61 -1.14 -11.21 -7.19
CA ALA A 61 -1.03 -12.66 -7.31
C ALA A 61 -2.24 -13.38 -6.68
N SER A 62 -2.69 -12.89 -5.50
CA SER A 62 -3.87 -13.45 -4.84
C SER A 62 -5.18 -13.16 -5.57
N TYR A 63 -5.30 -12.06 -6.30
CA TYR A 63 -6.48 -11.80 -7.14
C TYR A 63 -6.51 -12.74 -8.36
N LEU A 64 -5.35 -13.07 -8.91
CA LEU A 64 -5.27 -13.96 -10.07
C LEU A 64 -5.56 -15.43 -9.71
N LEU A 65 -5.05 -15.91 -8.58
CA LEU A 65 -5.13 -17.32 -8.17
C LEU A 65 -6.26 -17.61 -7.15
N GLY A 66 -6.68 -16.59 -6.40
CA GLY A 66 -7.51 -16.72 -5.21
C GLY A 66 -6.67 -16.54 -3.94
N GLN A 67 -7.22 -15.84 -2.93
CA GLN A 67 -6.47 -15.54 -1.70
C GLN A 67 -6.10 -16.80 -0.91
N THR A 68 -7.06 -17.73 -0.78
CA THR A 68 -6.85 -18.99 -0.07
C THR A 68 -5.82 -19.85 -0.79
N GLU A 69 -5.97 -20.01 -2.09
CA GLU A 69 -5.08 -20.80 -2.94
C GLU A 69 -3.67 -20.20 -2.94
N PHE A 70 -3.53 -18.87 -3.00
CA PHE A 70 -2.23 -18.22 -2.92
C PHE A 70 -1.53 -18.50 -1.58
N LEU A 71 -2.21 -18.31 -0.45
CA LEU A 71 -1.63 -18.54 0.88
C LEU A 71 -1.30 -20.03 1.13
N LEU A 72 -2.14 -20.95 0.64
CA LEU A 72 -1.83 -22.39 0.67
C LEU A 72 -0.64 -22.71 -0.24
N GLY A 73 -0.60 -22.14 -1.44
CA GLY A 73 0.45 -22.32 -2.43
C GLY A 73 1.84 -21.94 -1.94
N VAL A 74 1.95 -20.92 -1.09
CA VAL A 74 3.21 -20.55 -0.41
C VAL A 74 3.84 -21.76 0.29
N LYS A 75 3.03 -22.69 0.82
CA LYS A 75 3.51 -23.90 1.52
C LYS A 75 3.56 -25.15 0.62
N THR A 76 2.61 -25.26 -0.30
CA THR A 76 2.43 -26.51 -1.06
C THR A 76 3.04 -26.46 -2.47
N ASN A 77 3.13 -25.26 -3.06
CA ASN A 77 3.55 -25.04 -4.45
C ASN A 77 4.51 -23.83 -4.56
N PRO A 78 5.60 -23.79 -3.77
CA PRO A 78 6.46 -22.61 -3.69
C PRO A 78 7.09 -22.22 -5.03
N VAL A 79 7.40 -23.19 -5.90
CA VAL A 79 8.01 -22.93 -7.22
C VAL A 79 7.05 -22.14 -8.12
N GLU A 80 5.78 -22.55 -8.17
CA GLU A 80 4.73 -21.93 -8.97
C GLU A 80 4.39 -20.53 -8.40
N ILE A 81 4.33 -20.38 -7.07
CA ILE A 81 4.11 -19.08 -6.43
C ILE A 81 5.27 -18.13 -6.74
N HIS A 82 6.51 -18.56 -6.68
CA HIS A 82 7.65 -17.75 -7.12
C HIS A 82 7.56 -17.37 -8.59
N GLN A 83 7.11 -18.27 -9.46
CA GLN A 83 6.89 -17.94 -10.87
C GLN A 83 5.82 -16.86 -11.05
N LEU A 84 4.69 -17.01 -10.36
CA LEU A 84 3.60 -16.01 -10.38
C LEU A 84 4.08 -14.65 -9.90
N LEU A 85 4.77 -14.61 -8.76
CA LEU A 85 5.30 -13.38 -8.17
C LEU A 85 6.33 -12.69 -9.08
N ARG A 86 7.17 -13.45 -9.80
CA ARG A 86 8.09 -12.88 -10.80
C ARG A 86 7.34 -12.18 -11.94
N ILE A 87 6.34 -12.87 -12.52
CA ILE A 87 5.54 -12.31 -13.63
C ILE A 87 4.84 -11.01 -13.18
N VAL A 88 4.23 -11.03 -11.99
CA VAL A 88 3.55 -9.87 -11.44
C VAL A 88 4.53 -8.73 -11.11
N THR A 89 5.70 -9.05 -10.56
CA THR A 89 6.72 -8.05 -10.23
C THR A 89 7.28 -7.38 -11.49
N ASP A 90 7.57 -8.13 -12.53
CA ASP A 90 8.04 -7.59 -13.82
C ASP A 90 6.99 -6.69 -14.46
N PHE A 91 5.71 -7.05 -14.37
CA PHE A 91 4.60 -6.19 -14.78
C PHE A 91 4.56 -4.90 -13.96
N LEU A 92 4.66 -4.98 -12.63
CA LEU A 92 4.60 -3.81 -11.74
C LEU A 92 5.76 -2.85 -11.96
N ILE A 93 6.96 -3.36 -12.18
CA ILE A 93 8.14 -2.53 -12.50
C ILE A 93 7.90 -1.73 -13.79
N GLU A 94 7.40 -2.40 -14.84
CA GLU A 94 7.08 -1.72 -16.10
C GLU A 94 5.95 -0.71 -15.95
N TRP A 95 4.88 -1.06 -15.25
CA TRP A 95 3.72 -0.19 -15.02
C TRP A 95 4.07 1.08 -14.22
N ILE A 96 4.84 0.93 -13.14
CA ILE A 96 5.33 2.05 -12.33
C ILE A 96 6.27 2.93 -13.15
N GLY A 97 7.17 2.32 -13.93
CA GLY A 97 8.05 3.03 -14.85
C GLY A 97 7.26 3.87 -15.85
N LEU A 98 6.25 3.27 -16.49
CA LEU A 98 5.42 3.94 -17.49
C LEU A 98 4.62 5.11 -16.92
N GLN A 99 4.08 4.99 -15.70
CA GLN A 99 3.42 6.11 -15.01
C GLN A 99 4.40 7.27 -14.80
N ALA A 100 5.59 6.97 -14.26
CA ALA A 100 6.60 7.98 -13.97
C ALA A 100 7.24 8.62 -15.21
N ASP A 101 7.34 7.87 -16.32
CA ASP A 101 7.82 8.41 -17.59
C ASP A 101 6.75 9.27 -18.30
N THR A 102 5.48 9.06 -17.98
CA THR A 102 4.36 9.81 -18.55
C THR A 102 4.07 11.10 -17.78
N ILE A 103 4.32 11.12 -16.47
CA ILE A 103 4.03 12.24 -15.57
C ILE A 103 5.31 12.63 -14.83
N GLU A 104 5.95 13.70 -15.30
CA GLU A 104 7.28 14.15 -14.84
C GLU A 104 7.34 14.52 -13.37
N THR A 105 6.20 14.87 -12.76
CA THR A 105 6.12 15.24 -11.33
C THR A 105 6.16 14.05 -10.39
N ILE A 106 6.09 12.82 -10.90
CA ILE A 106 6.18 11.60 -10.09
C ILE A 106 7.61 11.40 -9.60
N ASP A 107 7.79 11.46 -8.28
CA ASP A 107 9.05 11.21 -7.59
C ASP A 107 8.90 10.22 -6.42
N GLY A 108 7.78 9.50 -6.37
CA GLY A 108 7.47 8.48 -5.38
C GLY A 108 6.83 7.23 -5.96
N ILE A 109 6.98 6.12 -5.26
CA ILE A 109 6.28 4.85 -5.51
C ILE A 109 5.36 4.59 -4.32
N PHE A 110 4.09 4.31 -4.60
CA PHE A 110 3.10 3.93 -3.59
C PHE A 110 2.55 2.54 -3.90
N LEU A 111 2.86 1.58 -3.03
CA LEU A 111 2.32 0.22 -3.08
C LEU A 111 1.31 -0.01 -1.96
N LEU A 112 0.23 -0.72 -2.31
CA LEU A 112 -0.79 -1.18 -1.37
C LEU A 112 -0.80 -2.71 -1.39
N ASP A 113 -0.29 -3.34 -0.33
CA ASP A 113 -0.22 -4.80 -0.24
C ASP A 113 -0.57 -5.29 1.17
N ASP A 114 -1.85 -5.58 1.37
CA ASP A 114 -2.37 -6.02 2.67
C ASP A 114 -2.08 -7.50 2.91
N LEU A 115 -1.91 -8.28 1.82
CA LEU A 115 -1.72 -9.72 1.93
C LEU A 115 -0.40 -10.08 2.64
N ILE A 116 0.62 -9.23 2.52
CA ILE A 116 1.90 -9.42 3.22
C ILE A 116 1.75 -9.47 4.74
N GLY A 117 0.72 -8.83 5.30
CA GLY A 117 0.45 -8.84 6.73
C GLY A 117 -0.08 -10.18 7.27
N PHE A 118 -0.42 -11.14 6.40
CA PHE A 118 -0.85 -12.48 6.80
C PHE A 118 0.30 -13.50 6.81
N LEU A 119 1.50 -13.12 6.38
CA LEU A 119 2.64 -14.00 6.33
C LEU A 119 3.38 -14.07 7.67
N GLY A 120 3.94 -15.23 7.98
CA GLY A 120 4.95 -15.38 9.02
C GLY A 120 6.31 -14.82 8.56
N GLU A 121 7.29 -14.76 9.48
CA GLU A 121 8.62 -14.19 9.24
C GLU A 121 9.32 -14.84 8.03
N ASP A 122 9.41 -16.17 8.03
CA ASP A 122 10.10 -16.92 6.97
C ASP A 122 9.43 -16.72 5.61
N ASP A 123 8.09 -16.80 5.57
CA ASP A 123 7.33 -16.62 4.34
C ASP A 123 7.41 -15.17 3.83
N PHE A 124 7.44 -14.20 4.72
CA PHE A 124 7.64 -12.80 4.33
C PHE A 124 9.02 -12.61 3.70
N CYS A 125 10.08 -13.15 4.32
CA CYS A 125 11.43 -13.05 3.80
C CYS A 125 11.59 -13.75 2.44
N GLU A 126 10.89 -14.86 2.21
CA GLU A 126 10.98 -15.63 0.98
C GLU A 126 10.05 -15.09 -0.12
N PHE A 127 8.78 -14.82 0.19
CA PHE A 127 7.74 -14.54 -0.82
C PHE A 127 7.33 -13.06 -0.93
N ALA A 128 7.67 -12.20 0.03
CA ALA A 128 7.31 -10.78 -0.03
C ALA A 128 8.52 -9.88 -0.24
N LEU A 129 9.51 -10.01 0.62
CA LEU A 129 10.67 -9.11 0.70
C LEU A 129 11.40 -8.95 -0.64
N PRO A 130 11.80 -10.01 -1.38
CA PRO A 130 12.56 -9.86 -2.61
C PRO A 130 11.78 -9.15 -3.72
N TYR A 131 10.49 -9.40 -3.81
CA TYR A 131 9.62 -8.84 -4.84
C TYR A 131 9.29 -7.37 -4.58
N LEU A 132 8.92 -7.00 -3.34
CA LEU A 132 8.72 -5.61 -2.95
C LEU A 132 10.00 -4.79 -3.10
N LYS A 133 11.14 -5.35 -2.69
CA LYS A 133 12.46 -4.72 -2.81
C LYS A 133 12.82 -4.46 -4.28
N ALA A 134 12.59 -5.42 -5.17
CA ALA A 134 12.83 -5.26 -6.60
C ALA A 134 12.02 -4.09 -7.18
N ILE A 135 10.73 -3.96 -6.81
CA ILE A 135 9.88 -2.86 -7.27
C ILE A 135 10.39 -1.51 -6.74
N TYR A 136 10.68 -1.38 -5.43
CA TYR A 136 11.15 -0.12 -4.87
C TYR A 136 12.54 0.29 -5.36
N GLN A 137 13.38 -0.66 -5.75
CA GLN A 137 14.71 -0.41 -6.31
C GLN A 137 14.72 -0.21 -7.83
N SER A 138 13.61 -0.50 -8.52
CA SER A 138 13.52 -0.39 -9.98
C SER A 138 13.72 1.03 -10.50
N ARG A 139 13.46 2.04 -9.66
CA ARG A 139 13.61 3.44 -9.99
C ARG A 139 14.07 4.26 -8.79
N ARG A 140 14.94 5.23 -9.03
CA ARG A 140 15.34 6.19 -7.99
C ARG A 140 14.18 7.14 -7.69
N THR A 141 13.63 7.09 -6.49
CA THR A 141 12.53 7.93 -6.01
C THR A 141 12.84 8.51 -4.64
N ARG A 142 12.23 9.64 -4.30
CA ARG A 142 12.38 10.29 -2.98
C ARG A 142 11.53 9.60 -1.93
N VAL A 143 10.31 9.19 -2.31
CA VAL A 143 9.35 8.58 -1.40
C VAL A 143 9.04 7.16 -1.85
N ARG A 144 9.19 6.23 -0.93
CA ARG A 144 8.75 4.85 -1.05
C ARG A 144 7.71 4.60 0.02
N PHE A 145 6.46 4.64 -0.42
CA PHE A 145 5.29 4.53 0.43
C PHE A 145 4.73 3.11 0.36
N LEU A 146 4.55 2.49 1.51
CA LEU A 146 3.87 1.20 1.65
C LEU A 146 2.62 1.39 2.50
N HIS A 147 1.49 0.89 1.99
CA HIS A 147 0.25 0.74 2.73
C HIS A 147 0.02 -0.74 3.03
N ASN A 148 -0.16 -1.05 4.30
CA ASN A 148 -0.59 -2.36 4.78
C ASN A 148 -1.40 -2.17 6.06
N ASP A 149 -2.73 -2.22 5.95
CA ASP A 149 -3.64 -2.11 7.09
C ASP A 149 -4.07 -3.46 7.69
N ALA A 150 -3.51 -4.57 7.18
CA ALA A 150 -3.63 -5.87 7.84
C ALA A 150 -2.91 -5.86 9.21
N ALA A 151 -3.33 -6.77 10.09
CA ALA A 151 -2.88 -6.78 11.48
C ALA A 151 -1.43 -7.30 11.68
N GLY A 152 -0.66 -7.52 10.61
CA GLY A 152 0.68 -8.09 10.71
C GLY A 152 1.76 -7.08 11.07
N LEU A 153 2.47 -7.32 12.17
CA LEU A 153 3.64 -6.52 12.59
C LEU A 153 4.89 -6.81 11.76
N ILE A 154 4.90 -7.90 10.99
CA ILE A 154 6.06 -8.37 10.24
C ILE A 154 6.59 -7.31 9.27
N THR A 155 5.69 -6.63 8.57
CA THR A 155 6.04 -5.60 7.60
C THR A 155 6.85 -4.47 8.24
N ALA A 156 6.45 -4.03 9.45
CA ALA A 156 7.10 -2.93 10.15
C ALA A 156 8.58 -3.21 10.48
N LYS A 157 8.95 -4.45 10.70
CA LYS A 157 10.34 -4.87 10.97
C LYS A 157 11.25 -4.73 9.74
N HIS A 158 10.70 -4.89 8.53
CA HIS A 158 11.48 -4.96 7.29
C HIS A 158 11.44 -3.68 6.45
N LEU A 159 10.82 -2.59 6.94
CA LEU A 159 10.68 -1.34 6.18
C LEU A 159 12.03 -0.75 5.77
N ALA A 160 13.02 -0.77 6.65
CA ALA A 160 14.36 -0.28 6.36
C ALA A 160 15.04 -1.10 5.25
N GLU A 161 14.91 -2.42 5.27
CA GLU A 161 15.46 -3.32 4.27
C GLU A 161 14.78 -3.15 2.90
N LEU A 162 13.47 -2.91 2.89
CA LEU A 162 12.70 -2.54 1.70
C LEU A 162 13.07 -1.15 1.17
N GLY A 163 13.72 -0.33 2.01
CA GLY A 163 13.98 1.08 1.73
C GLY A 163 12.74 1.95 1.77
N VAL A 164 11.66 1.49 2.42
CA VAL A 164 10.43 2.23 2.64
C VAL A 164 10.69 3.35 3.64
N ASN A 165 10.23 4.56 3.33
CA ASN A 165 10.40 5.74 4.20
C ASN A 165 9.07 6.42 4.55
N LEU A 166 7.94 5.90 4.05
CA LEU A 166 6.59 6.32 4.41
C LEU A 166 5.72 5.06 4.55
N PHE A 167 5.05 4.88 5.71
CA PHE A 167 4.31 3.67 6.01
C PHE A 167 2.96 3.97 6.64
N ASN A 168 1.88 3.51 5.99
CA ASN A 168 0.53 3.50 6.55
C ASN A 168 0.21 2.09 7.03
N PHE A 169 -0.32 1.99 8.25
CA PHE A 169 -0.48 0.73 8.97
C PHE A 169 -1.84 0.65 9.68
N SER A 170 -2.17 -0.54 10.18
CA SER A 170 -3.42 -0.82 10.86
C SER A 170 -3.57 -0.04 12.18
N TYR A 171 -4.77 0.48 12.41
CA TYR A 171 -5.14 1.11 13.69
C TYR A 171 -5.16 0.11 14.87
N LYS A 172 -5.09 -1.20 14.60
CA LYS A 172 -5.08 -2.24 15.64
C LYS A 172 -3.79 -2.29 16.47
N HIS A 173 -2.76 -1.59 16.01
CA HIS A 173 -1.47 -1.53 16.71
C HIS A 173 -1.20 -0.11 17.21
N PRO A 174 -0.73 0.04 18.46
CA PRO A 174 -0.27 1.33 18.95
C PRO A 174 0.86 1.88 18.05
N ILE A 175 0.79 3.17 17.75
CA ILE A 175 1.82 3.82 16.93
C ILE A 175 3.24 3.70 17.54
N SER A 176 3.34 3.66 18.86
CA SER A 176 4.60 3.43 19.61
C SER A 176 5.24 2.07 19.28
N GLU A 177 4.43 1.02 19.15
CA GLU A 177 4.91 -0.30 18.77
C GLU A 177 5.44 -0.31 17.34
N ILE A 178 4.69 0.28 16.41
CA ILE A 178 5.13 0.40 15.02
C ILE A 178 6.40 1.25 14.92
N ARG A 179 6.51 2.36 15.67
CA ARG A 179 7.73 3.18 15.74
C ARG A 179 8.94 2.38 16.19
N ARG A 180 8.78 1.60 17.25
CA ARG A 180 9.86 0.74 17.76
C ARG A 180 10.36 -0.28 16.72
N LEU A 181 9.47 -0.82 15.89
CA LEU A 181 9.81 -1.80 14.86
C LEU A 181 10.38 -1.14 13.59
N ALA A 182 9.75 -0.06 13.13
CA ALA A 182 10.12 0.65 11.91
C ALA A 182 11.39 1.52 12.05
N GLY A 183 11.73 1.91 13.27
CA GLY A 183 12.84 2.83 13.55
C GLY A 183 12.51 4.30 13.19
N ASP A 184 13.49 5.19 13.46
CA ASP A 184 13.29 6.64 13.36
C ASP A 184 13.41 7.19 11.94
N SER A 185 13.85 6.39 10.97
CA SER A 185 14.01 6.83 9.58
C SER A 185 12.71 6.82 8.77
N VAL A 186 11.69 6.09 9.24
CA VAL A 186 10.41 5.92 8.56
C VAL A 186 9.39 6.94 9.07
N THR A 187 8.71 7.62 8.17
CA THR A 187 7.54 8.44 8.51
C THR A 187 6.32 7.54 8.60
N LEU A 188 5.65 7.55 9.75
CA LEU A 188 4.43 6.79 10.00
C LEU A 188 3.20 7.61 9.60
N VAL A 189 2.24 6.98 8.93
CA VAL A 189 0.98 7.57 8.48
C VAL A 189 -0.16 6.83 9.16
N GLY A 190 -0.87 7.44 10.05
CA GLY A 190 -1.98 6.80 10.78
C GLY A 190 -2.11 7.39 12.18
N ASN A 191 -2.87 6.75 13.10
CA ASN A 191 -3.61 5.50 12.85
C ASN A 191 -4.98 5.54 13.51
N ILE A 192 -5.73 6.60 13.21
CA ILE A 192 -7.08 6.74 13.78
C ILE A 192 -8.00 5.64 13.20
N PRO A 193 -8.83 4.98 14.02
CA PRO A 193 -9.77 3.96 13.54
C PRO A 193 -10.71 4.55 12.48
N PRO A 194 -10.73 3.99 11.26
CA PRO A 194 -11.48 4.61 10.16
C PRO A 194 -13.00 4.49 10.34
N ARG A 195 -13.49 3.30 10.64
CA ARG A 195 -14.93 3.06 10.75
C ARG A 195 -15.49 3.56 12.06
N GLU A 196 -14.95 3.07 13.16
CA GLU A 196 -15.47 3.29 14.52
C GLU A 196 -15.38 4.76 14.93
N THR A 197 -14.31 5.46 14.48
CA THR A 197 -14.07 6.84 14.89
C THR A 197 -14.45 7.84 13.80
N LEU A 198 -13.96 7.67 12.55
CA LEU A 198 -14.19 8.69 11.51
C LEU A 198 -15.57 8.60 10.87
N ALA A 199 -16.16 7.39 10.71
CA ALA A 199 -17.47 7.24 10.09
C ALA A 199 -18.61 7.20 11.11
N GLU A 200 -18.46 6.47 12.21
CA GLU A 200 -19.52 6.19 13.19
C GLU A 200 -19.41 7.02 14.46
N GLY A 201 -18.23 7.62 14.73
CA GLY A 201 -17.99 8.46 15.91
C GLY A 201 -18.44 9.91 15.73
N THR A 202 -18.33 10.65 16.83
CA THR A 202 -18.56 12.10 16.88
C THR A 202 -17.26 12.90 16.70
N PRO A 203 -17.30 14.22 16.42
CA PRO A 203 -16.10 15.07 16.42
C PRO A 203 -15.28 14.99 17.72
N ASP A 204 -15.93 14.80 18.86
CA ASP A 204 -15.24 14.65 20.15
C ASP A 204 -14.55 13.27 20.27
N ASP A 205 -15.12 12.21 19.73
CA ASP A 205 -14.47 10.91 19.65
C ASP A 205 -13.22 10.98 18.76
N VAL A 206 -13.27 11.72 17.65
CA VAL A 206 -12.10 11.95 16.79
C VAL A 206 -11.00 12.68 17.54
N ARG A 207 -11.32 13.80 18.23
CA ARG A 207 -10.32 14.56 19.02
C ARG A 207 -9.70 13.71 20.11
N ARG A 208 -10.50 12.92 20.82
CA ARG A 208 -10.03 12.01 21.86
C ARG A 208 -9.08 10.95 21.27
N SER A 209 -9.45 10.31 20.17
CA SER A 209 -8.61 9.30 19.50
C SER A 209 -7.26 9.88 19.04
N VAL A 210 -7.26 11.13 18.56
CA VAL A 210 -6.01 11.84 18.20
C VAL A 210 -5.14 12.09 19.45
N ALA A 211 -5.74 12.55 20.54
CA ALA A 211 -5.03 12.78 21.79
C ALA A 211 -4.39 11.50 22.33
N GLU A 212 -5.16 10.41 22.38
CA GLU A 212 -4.68 9.08 22.81
C GLU A 212 -3.53 8.56 21.92
N MET A 213 -3.64 8.74 20.59
CA MET A 213 -2.55 8.38 19.67
C MET A 213 -1.26 9.16 20.00
N PHE A 214 -1.37 10.48 20.27
CA PHE A 214 -0.21 11.31 20.57
C PHE A 214 0.36 11.10 21.99
N GLU A 215 -0.45 10.66 22.94
CA GLU A 215 0.05 10.24 24.28
C GLU A 215 0.96 9.01 24.19
N GLY A 216 0.77 8.19 23.15
CA GLY A 216 1.57 6.98 22.92
C GLY A 216 2.94 7.21 22.28
N ILE A 217 3.31 8.47 21.94
CA ILE A 217 4.59 8.79 21.29
C ILE A 217 5.25 10.02 21.91
N ASP A 218 6.52 9.87 22.28
CA ASP A 218 7.33 10.97 22.85
C ASP A 218 7.76 11.99 21.78
N ASP A 219 8.00 11.52 20.54
CA ASP A 219 8.45 12.33 19.41
C ASP A 219 7.46 12.26 18.25
N ARG A 220 6.77 13.37 18.00
CA ARG A 220 5.79 13.51 16.91
C ARG A 220 6.42 13.73 15.54
N ARG A 221 7.72 13.95 15.46
CA ARG A 221 8.42 14.06 14.18
C ARG A 221 8.25 12.77 13.39
N ARG A 222 8.17 12.89 12.06
CA ARG A 222 7.92 11.76 11.15
C ARG A 222 6.64 11.01 11.47
N THR A 223 5.61 11.75 11.87
CA THR A 223 4.25 11.25 12.04
C THR A 223 3.32 12.13 11.21
N VAL A 224 2.54 11.50 10.35
CA VAL A 224 1.47 12.13 9.58
C VAL A 224 0.16 11.61 10.14
N LEU A 225 -0.64 12.51 10.71
CA LEU A 225 -1.95 12.15 11.22
C LEU A 225 -2.86 11.73 10.06
N SER A 226 -3.40 10.52 10.15
CA SER A 226 -4.29 9.91 9.17
C SER A 226 -5.11 8.80 9.83
N CYS A 227 -6.00 8.18 9.08
CA CYS A 227 -6.60 6.92 9.53
C CYS A 227 -5.63 5.73 9.32
N GLY A 228 -5.83 4.69 10.11
CA GLY A 228 -5.11 3.42 10.02
C GLY A 228 -5.73 2.51 8.96
N GLY A 229 -5.67 2.95 7.71
CA GLY A 229 -6.29 2.34 6.54
C GLY A 229 -6.84 3.39 5.61
N GLY A 230 -7.77 2.99 4.73
CA GLY A 230 -8.49 3.92 3.84
C GLY A 230 -9.61 4.66 4.58
N MET A 231 -9.89 5.90 4.15
CA MET A 231 -11.05 6.64 4.67
C MET A 231 -12.35 5.91 4.27
N PRO A 232 -13.22 5.58 5.22
CA PRO A 232 -14.42 4.81 4.95
C PRO A 232 -15.54 5.69 4.37
N PRO A 233 -16.48 5.11 3.62
CA PRO A 233 -17.75 5.76 3.34
C PRO A 233 -18.46 6.13 4.66
N GLY A 234 -19.06 7.31 4.70
CA GLY A 234 -19.79 7.81 5.88
C GLY A 234 -18.98 8.70 6.82
N ALA A 235 -17.67 8.86 6.59
CA ALA A 235 -16.91 9.89 7.30
C ALA A 235 -17.51 11.28 6.98
N THR A 236 -17.96 11.99 8.02
CA THR A 236 -18.61 13.31 7.87
C THR A 236 -17.56 14.41 7.75
N THR A 237 -17.95 15.54 7.14
CA THR A 237 -17.08 16.72 7.04
C THR A 237 -16.66 17.20 8.43
N GLU A 238 -17.58 17.17 9.40
CA GLU A 238 -17.34 17.58 10.80
C GLU A 238 -16.27 16.70 11.46
N ASN A 239 -16.27 15.40 11.20
CA ASN A 239 -15.25 14.46 11.72
C ASN A 239 -13.90 14.69 11.02
N ILE A 240 -13.89 14.98 9.72
CA ILE A 240 -12.67 15.34 8.99
C ILE A 240 -12.09 16.64 9.50
N ASP A 241 -12.93 17.67 9.73
CA ASP A 241 -12.49 18.95 10.30
C ASP A 241 -11.96 18.78 11.73
N ALA A 242 -12.60 17.93 12.55
CA ALA A 242 -12.10 17.58 13.87
C ALA A 242 -10.72 16.91 13.82
N LEU A 243 -10.50 16.02 12.85
CA LEU A 243 -9.20 15.39 12.63
C LEU A 243 -8.12 16.43 12.26
N LEU A 244 -8.43 17.34 11.33
CA LEU A 244 -7.50 18.39 10.88
C LEU A 244 -7.15 19.38 11.99
N THR A 245 -8.15 19.78 12.81
CA THR A 245 -7.93 20.74 13.90
C THR A 245 -7.23 20.12 15.10
N ALA A 246 -7.41 18.83 15.37
CA ALA A 246 -6.73 18.13 16.45
C ALA A 246 -5.23 17.90 16.18
N ALA A 247 -4.76 18.09 14.94
CA ALA A 247 -3.36 18.00 14.56
C ALA A 247 -2.55 19.28 14.86
N GLN A 248 -3.23 20.39 15.13
CA GLN A 248 -2.62 21.70 15.40
C GLN A 248 -2.24 21.83 16.87
#